data_5ca5db4b2ab14d3fb9de372ffdacc841
#
_entry.id   5ca5db4b2ab14d3fb9de372ffdacc841
#
_cell.length_a   1.000
_cell.length_b   1.000
_cell.length_c   1.000
_cell.angle_alpha   90.00
_cell.angle_beta   90.00
_cell.angle_gamma   90.00
#
_symmetry.space_group_name_H-M   'P 1'
#
loop_
_entity.id
_entity.type
_entity.pdbx_description
1 polymer ?
#
loop_
_entity_poly.entity_id
_entity_poly.type
_entity_poly.pdbx_seq_one_letter_code
_entity_poly.pdbx_strand_id
1 'polypeptide(L)'
;PFGIGVIAKNRFERAFRKYDEIIQRGESVSELPRRRALSAGGRVRFKSQSEAVVKQGTNPELVNRLEDFLDHADELSIQRIRPYSLADAWKTNRRAALEMFLRATRAGIVDMSWDLLCPSCRGITEGHSNLAEVHGDSHCNTCQIDFRTNFDHNIEVVFRPNASVRPIDYAAAFCVGSPQLQPHVVMSQSLSPLRSL
;
A
#
# COMPACT_ATOMS: atom_id res chain seq x y z
N PRO A 1 30.55 -11.51 4.06
CA PRO A 1 29.76 -11.45 2.81
C PRO A 1 29.07 -12.77 2.44
N PHE A 2 29.62 -13.93 2.86
CA PHE A 2 29.09 -15.27 2.50
C PHE A 2 27.66 -15.58 3.05
N GLY A 3 27.25 -15.00 4.16
CA GLY A 3 25.95 -15.29 4.80
C GLY A 3 24.74 -14.76 4.04
N ILE A 4 24.85 -13.62 3.37
CA ILE A 4 23.72 -12.98 2.65
C ILE A 4 23.31 -13.82 1.44
N GLY A 5 24.28 -14.34 0.69
CA GLY A 5 24.00 -15.17 -0.48
C GLY A 5 23.29 -16.48 -0.16
N VAL A 6 23.63 -17.13 0.95
CA VAL A 6 22.99 -18.38 1.39
C VAL A 6 21.55 -18.11 1.85
N ILE A 7 21.32 -17.03 2.59
CA ILE A 7 19.97 -16.65 3.06
C ILE A 7 19.07 -16.31 1.85
N ALA A 8 19.58 -15.54 0.90
CA ALA A 8 18.85 -15.21 -0.31
C ALA A 8 18.54 -16.48 -1.13
N LYS A 9 19.51 -17.34 -1.39
CA LYS A 9 19.32 -18.62 -2.06
C LYS A 9 18.21 -19.46 -1.42
N ASN A 10 18.28 -19.66 -0.11
CA ASN A 10 17.29 -20.47 0.61
C ASN A 10 15.88 -19.87 0.57
N ARG A 11 15.77 -18.53 0.54
CA ARG A 11 14.48 -17.84 0.38
C ARG A 11 13.91 -18.05 -1.03
N PHE A 12 14.74 -17.88 -2.07
CA PHE A 12 14.32 -18.13 -3.44
C PHE A 12 13.90 -19.59 -3.66
N GLU A 13 14.71 -20.55 -3.22
CA GLU A 13 14.38 -21.98 -3.36
C GLU A 13 13.06 -22.34 -2.65
N ARG A 14 12.80 -21.74 -1.48
CA ARG A 14 11.54 -21.93 -0.77
C ARG A 14 10.36 -21.31 -1.52
N ALA A 15 10.54 -20.12 -2.09
CA ALA A 15 9.52 -19.48 -2.89
C ALA A 15 9.20 -20.31 -4.16
N PHE A 16 10.22 -20.73 -4.91
CA PHE A 16 10.04 -21.52 -6.11
C PHE A 16 9.36 -22.87 -5.82
N ARG A 17 9.76 -23.59 -4.78
CA ARG A 17 9.06 -24.83 -4.39
C ARG A 17 7.58 -24.60 -4.11
N LYS A 18 7.25 -23.51 -3.46
CA LYS A 18 5.84 -23.15 -3.19
C LYS A 18 5.07 -22.87 -4.48
N TYR A 19 5.67 -22.20 -5.46
CA TYR A 19 5.06 -22.00 -6.77
C TYR A 19 4.88 -23.32 -7.52
N ASP A 20 5.88 -24.21 -7.50
CA ASP A 20 5.78 -25.54 -8.09
C ASP A 20 4.65 -26.36 -7.49
N GLU A 21 4.48 -26.34 -6.17
CA GLU A 21 3.38 -27.03 -5.49
C GLU A 21 2.01 -26.48 -5.89
N ILE A 22 1.88 -25.16 -6.07
CA ILE A 22 0.64 -24.51 -6.51
C ILE A 22 0.30 -24.92 -7.95
N ILE A 23 1.29 -24.87 -8.84
CA ILE A 23 1.12 -25.28 -10.24
C ILE A 23 0.74 -26.76 -10.34
N GLN A 24 1.40 -27.63 -9.56
CA GLN A 24 1.09 -29.07 -9.53
C GLN A 24 -0.34 -29.37 -9.03
N ARG A 25 -0.89 -28.51 -8.16
CA ARG A 25 -2.28 -28.62 -7.70
C ARG A 25 -3.30 -28.01 -8.67
N GLY A 26 -2.83 -27.40 -9.77
CA GLY A 26 -3.71 -26.70 -10.71
C GLY A 26 -4.33 -25.42 -10.13
N GLU A 27 -3.76 -24.90 -9.02
CA GLU A 27 -4.21 -23.67 -8.40
C GLU A 27 -3.69 -22.46 -9.17
N SER A 28 -4.45 -21.37 -9.19
CA SER A 28 -4.02 -20.14 -9.87
C SER A 28 -2.93 -19.43 -9.08
N VAL A 29 -1.82 -19.10 -9.74
CA VAL A 29 -0.73 -18.29 -9.17
C VAL A 29 -1.17 -16.88 -8.82
N SER A 30 -2.29 -16.40 -9.37
CA SER A 30 -2.85 -15.07 -9.08
C SER A 30 -3.42 -14.93 -7.67
N GLU A 31 -3.53 -16.02 -6.91
CA GLU A 31 -3.99 -16.00 -5.52
C GLU A 31 -2.87 -15.78 -4.49
N LEU A 32 -1.68 -15.48 -4.94
CA LEU A 32 -0.57 -15.09 -4.09
C LEU A 32 -0.30 -13.58 -4.22
N PRO A 33 -0.28 -12.85 -3.10
CA PRO A 33 -0.26 -13.27 -1.70
C PRO A 33 -1.67 -13.43 -1.12
N ARG A 34 -1.81 -14.37 -0.18
CA ARG A 34 -3.08 -14.62 0.50
C ARG A 34 -3.61 -13.31 1.08
N ARG A 35 -4.82 -12.92 0.65
CA ARG A 35 -5.59 -11.84 1.27
C ARG A 35 -5.74 -12.17 2.75
N ARG A 36 -5.11 -11.42 3.62
CA ARG A 36 -5.38 -11.51 5.05
C ARG A 36 -6.58 -10.63 5.33
N ALA A 37 -7.72 -11.24 5.56
CA ALA A 37 -8.89 -10.52 6.07
C ALA A 37 -8.57 -9.87 7.43
N LEU A 38 -9.36 -8.89 7.81
CA LEU A 38 -9.34 -8.36 9.17
C LEU A 38 -9.53 -9.50 10.18
N SER A 39 -8.68 -9.57 11.19
CA SER A 39 -8.88 -10.49 12.29
C SER A 39 -10.15 -10.14 13.07
N ALA A 40 -10.69 -11.08 13.87
CA ALA A 40 -11.83 -10.78 14.72
C ALA A 40 -11.56 -9.57 15.64
N GLY A 41 -10.36 -9.48 16.23
CA GLY A 41 -9.94 -8.32 17.05
C GLY A 41 -9.81 -7.04 16.22
N GLY A 42 -9.30 -7.13 15.00
CA GLY A 42 -9.21 -6.00 14.07
C GLY A 42 -10.57 -5.44 13.67
N ARG A 43 -11.56 -6.31 13.41
CA ARG A 43 -12.95 -5.89 13.12
C ARG A 43 -13.59 -5.18 14.32
N VAL A 44 -13.46 -5.73 15.52
CA VAL A 44 -13.97 -5.10 16.74
C VAL A 44 -13.34 -3.72 16.92
N ARG A 45 -12.04 -3.60 16.74
CA ARG A 45 -11.32 -2.33 16.85
C ARG A 45 -11.74 -1.34 15.77
N PHE A 46 -11.82 -1.78 14.52
CA PHE A 46 -12.31 -0.93 13.42
C PHE A 46 -13.69 -0.38 13.74
N LYS A 47 -14.63 -1.24 14.13
CA LYS A 47 -16.01 -0.86 14.45
C LYS A 47 -16.07 0.17 15.58
N SER A 48 -15.34 -0.05 16.66
CA SER A 48 -15.29 0.90 17.78
C SER A 48 -14.74 2.27 17.36
N GLN A 49 -13.69 2.29 16.53
CA GLN A 49 -13.05 3.54 16.08
C GLN A 49 -13.84 4.24 14.96
N SER A 50 -14.53 3.49 14.10
CA SER A 50 -15.33 4.03 13.00
C SER A 50 -16.53 4.87 13.48
N GLU A 51 -17.08 4.57 14.65
CA GLU A 51 -18.13 5.38 15.25
C GLU A 51 -17.66 6.83 15.50
N ALA A 52 -16.41 7.02 15.93
CA ALA A 52 -15.84 8.34 16.13
C ALA A 52 -15.66 9.09 14.80
N VAL A 53 -15.30 8.39 13.73
CA VAL A 53 -15.16 8.95 12.37
C VAL A 53 -16.51 9.42 11.83
N VAL A 54 -17.57 8.62 12.04
CA VAL A 54 -18.94 8.99 11.64
C VAL A 54 -19.45 10.17 12.46
N LYS A 55 -19.24 10.18 13.78
CA LYS A 55 -19.62 11.30 14.66
C LYS A 55 -18.96 12.63 14.27
N GLN A 56 -17.78 12.59 13.63
CA GLN A 56 -17.11 13.76 13.09
C GLN A 56 -17.65 14.22 11.71
N GLY A 57 -18.76 13.66 11.25
CA GLY A 57 -19.45 14.07 10.02
C GLY A 57 -18.94 13.37 8.75
N THR A 58 -18.27 12.22 8.86
CA THR A 58 -17.95 11.39 7.69
C THR A 58 -19.19 10.59 7.29
N ASN A 59 -19.44 10.51 5.98
CA ASN A 59 -20.51 9.68 5.45
C ASN A 59 -20.29 8.20 5.85
N PRO A 60 -21.24 7.55 6.53
CA PRO A 60 -21.12 6.15 6.95
C PRO A 60 -20.84 5.20 5.79
N GLU A 61 -21.35 5.48 4.59
CA GLU A 61 -21.09 4.65 3.40
C GLU A 61 -19.59 4.63 3.05
N LEU A 62 -18.89 5.77 3.15
CA LEU A 62 -17.43 5.82 2.90
C LEU A 62 -16.67 5.03 3.96
N VAL A 63 -17.12 5.05 5.20
CA VAL A 63 -16.50 4.27 6.28
C VAL A 63 -16.71 2.78 6.05
N ASN A 64 -17.89 2.36 5.62
CA ASN A 64 -18.18 0.97 5.27
C ASN A 64 -17.32 0.50 4.06
N ARG A 65 -17.13 1.36 3.06
CA ARG A 65 -16.23 1.06 1.92
C ARG A 65 -14.77 0.93 2.36
N LEU A 66 -14.34 1.73 3.34
CA LEU A 66 -13.00 1.60 3.92
C LEU A 66 -12.85 0.26 4.66
N GLU A 67 -13.86 -0.17 5.44
CA GLU A 67 -13.86 -1.47 6.11
C GLU A 67 -13.74 -2.61 5.09
N ASP A 68 -14.59 -2.59 4.06
CA ASP A 68 -14.60 -3.58 3.00
C ASP A 68 -13.26 -3.63 2.26
N PHE A 69 -12.68 -2.47 1.95
CA PHE A 69 -11.38 -2.38 1.34
C PHE A 69 -10.28 -2.95 2.23
N LEU A 70 -10.25 -2.59 3.51
CA LEU A 70 -9.28 -3.11 4.46
C LEU A 70 -9.46 -4.61 4.71
N ASP A 71 -10.64 -5.17 4.52
CA ASP A 71 -10.92 -6.59 4.68
C ASP A 71 -10.53 -7.42 3.45
N HIS A 72 -10.74 -6.89 2.25
CA HIS A 72 -10.65 -7.67 1.02
C HIS A 72 -9.47 -7.32 0.12
N ALA A 73 -8.84 -6.16 0.30
CA ALA A 73 -7.70 -5.77 -0.52
C ALA A 73 -6.46 -6.62 -0.23
N ASP A 74 -5.65 -6.82 -1.26
CA ASP A 74 -4.36 -7.50 -1.15
C ASP A 74 -3.33 -6.67 -0.37
N GLU A 75 -2.26 -7.33 0.07
CA GLU A 75 -1.22 -6.71 0.89
C GLU A 75 -0.51 -5.53 0.18
N LEU A 76 -0.35 -5.57 -1.15
CA LEU A 76 0.29 -4.50 -1.90
C LEU A 76 -0.60 -3.25 -1.97
N SER A 77 -1.89 -3.45 -2.18
CA SER A 77 -2.87 -2.36 -2.25
C SER A 77 -3.01 -1.60 -0.93
N ILE A 78 -2.85 -2.28 0.22
CA ILE A 78 -3.00 -1.64 1.53
C ILE A 78 -1.69 -1.07 2.10
N GLN A 79 -0.53 -1.45 1.56
CA GLN A 79 0.75 -0.90 2.02
C GLN A 79 0.87 0.60 1.76
N ARG A 80 0.21 1.07 0.69
CA ARG A 80 0.28 2.45 0.25
C ARG A 80 -1.05 2.89 -0.35
N ILE A 81 -1.99 3.22 0.52
CA ILE A 81 -3.32 3.68 0.11
C ILE A 81 -3.23 5.15 -0.31
N ARG A 82 -3.60 5.43 -1.55
CA ARG A 82 -3.72 6.77 -2.11
C ARG A 82 -5.17 7.21 -2.09
N PRO A 83 -5.56 8.20 -1.28
CA PRO A 83 -6.97 8.58 -1.11
C PRO A 83 -7.67 8.94 -2.40
N TYR A 84 -6.98 9.65 -3.29
CA TYR A 84 -7.58 10.11 -4.56
C TYR A 84 -7.78 8.98 -5.56
N SER A 85 -6.82 8.05 -5.66
CA SER A 85 -6.98 6.86 -6.49
C SER A 85 -8.16 6.00 -6.02
N LEU A 86 -8.31 5.89 -4.71
CA LEU A 86 -9.41 5.14 -4.12
C LEU A 86 -10.75 5.86 -4.30
N ALA A 87 -10.77 7.18 -4.17
CA ALA A 87 -11.95 8.00 -4.45
C ALA A 87 -12.44 7.84 -5.90
N ASP A 88 -11.50 7.83 -6.86
CA ASP A 88 -11.80 7.62 -8.28
C ASP A 88 -12.36 6.22 -8.52
N ALA A 89 -11.75 5.18 -7.94
CA ALA A 89 -12.23 3.81 -8.02
C ALA A 89 -13.63 3.65 -7.39
N TRP A 90 -13.90 4.34 -6.30
CA TRP A 90 -15.20 4.37 -5.64
C TRP A 90 -16.22 5.32 -6.26
N LYS A 91 -15.81 6.11 -7.27
CA LYS A 91 -16.63 7.15 -7.89
C LYS A 91 -17.22 8.12 -6.86
N THR A 92 -16.37 8.56 -5.93
CA THR A 92 -16.75 9.48 -4.86
C THR A 92 -15.92 10.76 -4.90
N ASN A 93 -16.33 11.76 -4.14
CA ASN A 93 -15.60 13.03 -4.07
C ASN A 93 -14.23 12.84 -3.42
N ARG A 94 -13.17 13.29 -4.09
CA ARG A 94 -11.77 13.17 -3.63
C ARG A 94 -11.53 13.84 -2.29
N ARG A 95 -12.14 15.03 -2.07
CA ARG A 95 -12.01 15.74 -0.79
C ARG A 95 -12.67 14.97 0.34
N ALA A 96 -13.88 14.44 0.13
CA ALA A 96 -14.58 13.64 1.13
C ALA A 96 -13.78 12.38 1.50
N ALA A 97 -13.18 11.72 0.51
CA ALA A 97 -12.30 10.58 0.78
C ALA A 97 -11.06 10.97 1.60
N LEU A 98 -10.37 12.06 1.24
CA LEU A 98 -9.22 12.55 2.00
C LEU A 98 -9.61 12.90 3.44
N GLU A 99 -10.70 13.64 3.63
CA GLU A 99 -11.21 13.99 4.98
C GLU A 99 -11.53 12.74 5.80
N MET A 100 -12.12 11.71 5.19
CA MET A 100 -12.35 10.42 5.84
C MET A 100 -11.03 9.79 6.30
N PHE A 101 -10.00 9.73 5.43
CA PHE A 101 -8.71 9.16 5.80
C PHE A 101 -8.02 9.94 6.92
N LEU A 102 -8.08 11.27 6.91
CA LEU A 102 -7.52 12.10 7.99
C LEU A 102 -8.24 11.85 9.33
N ARG A 103 -9.56 11.72 9.31
CA ARG A 103 -10.34 11.37 10.52
C ARG A 103 -10.05 9.93 10.97
N ALA A 104 -9.93 8.99 10.03
CA ALA A 104 -9.56 7.61 10.32
C ALA A 104 -8.15 7.50 10.93
N THR A 105 -7.21 8.38 10.52
CA THR A 105 -5.88 8.48 11.15
C THR A 105 -6.01 8.95 12.61
N ARG A 106 -6.78 9.98 12.86
CA ARG A 106 -7.00 10.46 14.24
C ARG A 106 -7.70 9.43 15.12
N ALA A 107 -8.56 8.61 14.53
CA ALA A 107 -9.24 7.51 15.23
C ALA A 107 -8.33 6.27 15.41
N GLY A 108 -7.15 6.21 14.78
CA GLY A 108 -6.23 5.08 14.86
C GLY A 108 -6.61 3.88 13.98
N ILE A 109 -7.44 4.09 12.96
CA ILE A 109 -7.80 3.06 11.97
C ILE A 109 -6.68 2.87 10.96
N VAL A 110 -6.09 3.98 10.52
CA VAL A 110 -4.99 4.02 9.56
C VAL A 110 -3.87 4.92 10.07
N ASP A 111 -2.65 4.66 9.63
CA ASP A 111 -1.49 5.52 9.83
C ASP A 111 -1.25 6.33 8.55
N MET A 112 -0.86 7.59 8.70
CA MET A 112 -0.51 8.49 7.60
C MET A 112 1.00 8.57 7.44
N SER A 113 1.47 8.65 6.20
CA SER A 113 2.88 8.86 5.87
C SER A 113 3.01 9.87 4.74
N TRP A 114 4.12 10.58 4.74
CA TRP A 114 4.56 11.50 3.69
C TRP A 114 5.67 10.83 2.90
N ASP A 115 5.38 10.42 1.67
CA ASP A 115 6.36 9.79 0.81
C ASP A 115 7.01 10.85 -0.08
N LEU A 116 8.35 10.90 -0.06
CA LEU A 116 9.15 11.71 -0.96
C LEU A 116 9.43 10.90 -2.22
N LEU A 117 9.05 11.45 -3.36
CA LEU A 117 9.14 10.79 -4.66
C LEU A 117 10.25 11.38 -5.51
N CYS A 118 11.06 10.53 -6.11
CA CYS A 118 12.03 10.96 -7.11
C CYS A 118 11.33 11.67 -8.29
N PRO A 119 11.78 12.85 -8.73
CA PRO A 119 11.18 13.55 -9.86
C PRO A 119 11.29 12.81 -11.19
N SER A 120 12.31 11.97 -11.35
CA SER A 120 12.57 11.20 -12.57
C SER A 120 11.74 9.90 -12.62
N CYS A 121 11.96 8.98 -11.66
CA CYS A 121 11.32 7.66 -11.71
C CYS A 121 10.02 7.55 -10.90
N ARG A 122 9.67 8.57 -10.13
CA ARG A 122 8.53 8.56 -9.21
C ARG A 122 8.58 7.45 -8.14
N GLY A 123 9.73 6.81 -8.00
CA GLY A 123 9.99 5.88 -6.91
C GLY A 123 10.08 6.62 -5.57
N ILE A 124 9.70 5.93 -4.49
CA ILE A 124 9.83 6.45 -3.14
C ILE A 124 11.29 6.45 -2.76
N THR A 125 11.82 7.62 -2.38
CA THR A 125 13.17 7.74 -1.83
C THR A 125 13.14 7.67 -0.32
N GLU A 126 12.16 8.32 0.30
CA GLU A 126 11.98 8.41 1.74
C GLU A 126 10.51 8.40 2.11
N GLY A 127 10.18 7.90 3.30
CA GLY A 127 8.83 7.96 3.86
C GLY A 127 8.89 8.45 5.31
N HIS A 128 8.14 9.50 5.63
CA HIS A 128 8.16 10.17 6.92
C HIS A 128 6.78 10.16 7.57
N SER A 129 6.74 9.99 8.89
CA SER A 129 5.50 10.08 9.67
C SER A 129 5.05 11.53 9.90
N ASN A 130 5.99 12.47 9.78
CA ASN A 130 5.77 13.88 9.98
C ASN A 130 6.38 14.69 8.81
N LEU A 131 5.61 15.64 8.28
CA LEU A 131 6.06 16.50 7.19
C LEU A 131 7.30 17.33 7.58
N ALA A 132 7.48 17.67 8.85
CA ALA A 132 8.65 18.40 9.33
C ALA A 132 9.97 17.61 9.24
N GLU A 133 9.89 16.29 9.05
CA GLU A 133 11.06 15.40 8.88
C GLU A 133 11.53 15.35 7.43
N VAL A 134 10.76 15.87 6.49
CA VAL A 134 11.12 15.87 5.06
C VAL A 134 12.22 16.89 4.81
N HIS A 135 13.36 16.40 4.35
CA HIS A 135 14.53 17.24 4.06
C HIS A 135 14.42 17.97 2.71
N GLY A 136 15.13 19.10 2.59
CA GLY A 136 15.14 19.92 1.36
C GLY A 136 15.90 19.28 0.19
N ASP A 137 16.85 18.38 0.48
CA ASP A 137 17.68 17.69 -0.51
C ASP A 137 17.58 16.18 -0.28
N SER A 138 17.48 15.40 -1.35
CA SER A 138 17.39 13.96 -1.29
C SER A 138 18.10 13.29 -2.48
N HIS A 139 18.45 12.01 -2.34
CA HIS A 139 19.08 11.19 -3.35
C HIS A 139 18.20 10.03 -3.79
N CYS A 140 18.10 9.81 -5.09
CA CYS A 140 17.43 8.63 -5.63
C CYS A 140 18.43 7.52 -5.96
N ASN A 141 18.47 6.47 -5.16
CA ASN A 141 19.35 5.33 -5.38
C ASN A 141 19.08 4.58 -6.70
N THR A 142 17.87 4.64 -7.22
CA THR A 142 17.52 3.97 -8.49
C THR A 142 18.02 4.76 -9.70
N CYS A 143 17.85 6.07 -9.69
CA CYS A 143 18.23 6.95 -10.80
C CYS A 143 19.65 7.52 -10.64
N GLN A 144 20.28 7.38 -9.48
CA GLN A 144 21.59 7.96 -9.13
C GLN A 144 21.61 9.47 -9.33
N ILE A 145 20.53 10.16 -8.92
CA ILE A 145 20.42 11.63 -9.00
C ILE A 145 20.17 12.24 -7.64
N ASP A 146 20.80 13.39 -7.41
CA ASP A 146 20.45 14.29 -6.32
C ASP A 146 19.38 15.25 -6.80
N PHE A 147 18.42 15.58 -5.94
CA PHE A 147 17.35 16.50 -6.28
C PHE A 147 16.87 17.28 -5.05
N ARG A 148 16.34 18.47 -5.31
CA ARG A 148 15.67 19.26 -4.27
C ARG A 148 14.22 18.87 -4.16
N THR A 149 13.76 18.74 -2.92
CA THR A 149 12.36 18.47 -2.61
C THR A 149 11.49 19.64 -3.04
N ASN A 150 10.52 19.35 -3.89
CA ASN A 150 9.44 20.24 -4.25
C ASN A 150 8.14 19.70 -3.66
N PHE A 151 7.59 20.40 -2.66
CA PHE A 151 6.41 19.92 -1.92
C PHE A 151 5.20 19.70 -2.81
N ASP A 152 5.03 20.52 -3.86
CA ASP A 152 3.88 20.40 -4.77
C ASP A 152 3.99 19.20 -5.73
N HIS A 153 5.20 18.76 -6.04
CA HIS A 153 5.43 17.78 -7.10
C HIS A 153 6.05 16.47 -6.61
N ASN A 154 6.78 16.50 -5.50
CA ASN A 154 7.58 15.37 -5.04
C ASN A 154 7.06 14.73 -3.75
N ILE A 155 6.05 15.31 -3.10
CA ILE A 155 5.48 14.75 -1.86
C ILE A 155 4.10 14.17 -2.13
N GLU A 156 3.88 12.97 -1.62
CA GLU A 156 2.58 12.30 -1.67
C GLU A 156 2.16 11.87 -0.27
N VAL A 157 0.91 12.19 0.08
CA VAL A 157 0.29 11.68 1.30
C VAL A 157 -0.29 10.30 1.02
N VAL A 158 0.13 9.32 1.80
CA VAL A 158 -0.34 7.95 1.71
C VAL A 158 -0.79 7.44 3.07
N PHE A 159 -1.62 6.42 3.05
CA PHE A 159 -2.13 5.80 4.25
C PHE A 159 -1.88 4.30 4.23
N ARG A 160 -1.84 3.69 5.40
CA ARG A 160 -1.78 2.24 5.58
C ARG A 160 -2.63 1.86 6.79
N PRO A 161 -3.16 0.64 6.86
CA PRO A 161 -3.86 0.19 8.05
C PRO A 161 -2.96 0.32 9.29
N ASN A 162 -3.52 0.79 10.39
CA ASN A 162 -2.83 0.68 11.66
C ASN A 162 -2.66 -0.81 12.02
N ALA A 163 -1.47 -1.18 12.52
CA ALA A 163 -1.13 -2.58 12.81
C ALA A 163 -2.10 -3.26 13.80
N SER A 164 -2.76 -2.47 14.65
CA SER A 164 -3.76 -2.96 15.59
C SER A 164 -5.10 -3.32 14.94
N VAL A 165 -5.38 -2.78 13.74
CA VAL A 165 -6.57 -3.06 12.93
C VAL A 165 -6.27 -4.18 11.94
N ARG A 166 -5.22 -3.99 11.12
CA ARG A 166 -4.74 -4.98 10.15
C ARG A 166 -3.22 -4.91 10.03
N PRO A 167 -2.47 -5.84 10.59
CA PRO A 167 -1.02 -5.91 10.39
C PRO A 167 -0.71 -6.24 8.94
N ILE A 168 0.28 -5.56 8.36
CA ILE A 168 0.75 -5.76 6.99
C ILE A 168 1.92 -6.74 7.01
N ASP A 169 1.89 -7.72 6.10
CA ASP A 169 3.02 -8.62 5.87
C ASP A 169 3.93 -8.07 4.77
N TYR A 170 4.92 -7.30 5.16
CA TYR A 170 5.91 -6.74 4.22
C TYR A 170 6.76 -7.79 3.51
N ALA A 171 6.81 -9.03 4.02
CA ALA A 171 7.53 -10.12 3.37
C ALA A 171 6.84 -10.62 2.10
N ALA A 172 5.59 -10.26 1.88
CA ALA A 172 4.86 -10.55 0.65
C ALA A 172 5.25 -9.64 -0.54
N ALA A 173 5.97 -8.54 -0.29
CA ALA A 173 6.49 -7.67 -1.34
C ALA A 173 7.74 -8.31 -1.99
N PHE A 174 7.56 -8.94 -3.13
CA PHE A 174 8.59 -9.76 -3.78
C PHE A 174 9.61 -9.00 -4.62
N CYS A 175 9.52 -7.71 -4.77
CA CYS A 175 10.43 -7.02 -5.68
C CYS A 175 10.97 -5.72 -5.11
N VAL A 176 12.27 -5.62 -5.11
CA VAL A 176 12.98 -4.33 -5.12
C VAL A 176 12.64 -3.67 -6.46
N GLY A 177 11.54 -2.98 -6.52
CA GLY A 177 11.02 -2.41 -7.75
C GLY A 177 9.79 -3.16 -8.26
N SER A 178 8.70 -3.08 -7.51
CA SER A 178 7.38 -3.35 -8.07
C SER A 178 7.29 -2.72 -9.45
N PRO A 179 6.72 -3.38 -10.47
CA PRO A 179 6.53 -2.78 -11.79
C PRO A 179 5.92 -1.38 -11.73
N GLN A 180 5.07 -1.13 -10.76
CA GLN A 180 4.44 0.16 -10.51
C GLN A 180 5.41 1.26 -10.04
N LEU A 181 6.61 0.89 -9.62
CA LEU A 181 7.65 1.82 -9.13
C LEU A 181 8.77 2.01 -10.14
N GLN A 182 8.75 1.29 -11.28
CA GLN A 182 9.78 1.43 -12.30
C GLN A 182 9.49 2.63 -13.22
N PRO A 183 10.51 3.44 -13.53
CA PRO A 183 10.33 4.69 -14.29
C PRO A 183 9.82 4.47 -15.73
N HIS A 184 10.05 3.29 -16.28
CA HIS A 184 9.63 2.93 -17.63
C HIS A 184 8.21 2.33 -17.70
N VAL A 185 7.59 2.04 -16.57
CA VAL A 185 6.22 1.50 -16.54
C VAL A 185 5.23 2.64 -16.51
N VAL A 186 4.62 2.92 -17.67
CA VAL A 186 3.59 3.95 -17.82
C VAL A 186 2.24 3.45 -17.29
N MET A 187 1.97 2.15 -17.42
CA MET A 187 0.74 1.52 -16.96
C MET A 187 1.02 0.07 -16.56
N SER A 188 0.45 -0.36 -15.45
CA SER A 188 0.42 -1.77 -15.02
C SER A 188 -1.03 -2.13 -14.69
N GLN A 189 -1.56 -3.17 -15.34
CA GLN A 189 -2.92 -3.64 -15.16
C GLN A 189 -2.95 -5.15 -15.00
N SER A 190 -3.64 -5.62 -13.96
CA SER A 190 -3.95 -7.04 -13.82
C SER A 190 -5.15 -7.39 -14.70
N LEU A 191 -4.96 -8.30 -15.62
CA LEU A 191 -6.03 -8.81 -16.48
C LEU A 191 -6.59 -10.10 -15.89
N SER A 192 -7.91 -10.19 -15.82
CA SER A 192 -8.57 -11.48 -15.57
C SER A 192 -8.38 -12.41 -16.76
N PRO A 193 -8.19 -13.74 -16.55
CA PRO A 193 -7.86 -14.71 -17.62
C PRO A 193 -8.88 -14.80 -18.76
N LEU A 194 -10.05 -14.19 -18.65
CA LEU A 194 -11.16 -14.27 -19.62
C LEU A 194 -11.57 -12.91 -20.19
N ARG A 195 -10.81 -11.84 -19.97
CA ARG A 195 -11.08 -10.53 -20.60
C ARG A 195 -10.00 -10.22 -21.63
N SER A 196 -10.40 -10.17 -22.90
CA SER A 196 -9.65 -9.48 -23.94
C SER A 196 -9.70 -7.97 -23.69
N LEU A 197 -8.62 -7.27 -24.02
CA LEU A 197 -8.59 -5.81 -24.09
C LEU A 197 -9.58 -5.29 -25.13
#